data_d3cf6f9a6af34552e8267c7a9e4a9f1e
#
_entry.id   d3cf6f9a6af34552e8267c7a9e4a9f1e
#
_cell.length_a   1.000
_cell.length_b   1.000
_cell.length_c   1.000
_cell.angle_alpha   90.00
_cell.angle_beta   90.00
_cell.angle_gamma   90.00
#
_symmetry.space_group_name_H-M   'P 1'
#
loop_
_entity.id
_entity.type
_entity.pdbx_description
1 polymer ?
#
loop_
_entity_poly.entity_id
_entity_poly.type
_entity_poly.pdbx_seq_one_letter_code
_entity_poly.pdbx_strand_id
1 'polypeptide(L)'
;MEEFSNELFFYAHNIDFTTNLAACKTAILKKILLLALLSCSISSFVFAQPFTPDMKKEMCAKVKQAAQHAWNGYKDYAWGADDLRPLTREPRNWYNHSMLMTPVDAFDTFTLLGLTSEAKEAKDLILTKLDFNVNNDVQVFEVTIRLLAGLITAYELDGDRKFLQLATDLGDRMLPVFYGTGTHMPYRYINLQTGKKRDSINNPAEIGTLMMEFGKLSSLTGNPKYYKAAKLAIMDVYNRRSALDLVGEQIDVVTGKWVSSQSHISGYIDSYYEYLYKSWKLFGDPDFKIAFDTHNAAIKKWLISPTPEGSFMRHVDMNTGKETATTYGALDAFYAGLCAYAGDTTTAKSIQQANYYMWTHFNLEPEEFNYKTGAVISPYYILRPENLESCFYLFRLTENETYLWQGKRMVDDILTHCKNDVGYTSLKNVATYEKTNAMESFFFGETLKYAYLIFAPPSVLNLDKYVLTTEAHPFEMVKHNLK
;
A
#
# COMPACT_ATOMS: atom_id res chain seq x y z
N MET A 1 85.51 45.39 12.44
CA MET A 1 86.67 44.57 12.15
C MET A 1 86.29 43.65 11.06
N GLU A 2 86.46 44.06 9.87
CA GLU A 2 87.55 43.64 8.97
C GLU A 2 87.20 42.31 8.35
N GLU A 3 86.78 42.36 7.10
CA GLU A 3 87.63 42.32 5.89
C GLU A 3 88.19 40.93 5.59
N PHE A 4 87.92 40.43 4.45
CA PHE A 4 88.64 40.13 3.23
C PHE A 4 87.92 39.15 2.42
N SER A 5 87.42 39.43 1.30
CA SER A 5 87.84 39.72 -0.09
C SER A 5 88.27 38.47 -0.86
N ASN A 6 87.68 38.43 -2.06
CA ASN A 6 88.20 38.01 -3.36
C ASN A 6 88.12 36.60 -3.88
N GLU A 7 87.30 36.55 -4.91
CA GLU A 7 87.61 36.10 -6.27
C GLU A 7 88.05 34.65 -6.51
N LEU A 8 87.16 33.93 -7.23
CA LEU A 8 87.66 33.29 -8.45
C LEU A 8 86.47 33.01 -9.42
N PHE A 9 86.73 33.41 -10.61
CA PHE A 9 85.92 33.51 -11.81
C PHE A 9 85.72 32.16 -12.50
N PHE A 10 84.60 32.12 -13.28
CA PHE A 10 84.30 31.32 -14.49
C PHE A 10 83.98 29.87 -14.36
N TYR A 11 82.69 29.46 -14.57
CA TYR A 11 82.14 29.03 -15.87
C TYR A 11 80.61 28.85 -15.72
N ALA A 12 79.87 29.69 -16.43
CA ALA A 12 78.45 29.60 -16.57
C ALA A 12 78.14 28.47 -17.55
N HIS A 13 77.40 27.48 -17.15
CA HIS A 13 76.51 26.76 -18.04
C HIS A 13 75.05 27.02 -17.66
N ASN A 14 74.35 27.80 -18.49
CA ASN A 14 72.94 28.02 -18.48
C ASN A 14 72.20 26.67 -18.68
N ILE A 15 71.78 26.05 -17.62
CA ILE A 15 70.74 25.02 -17.71
C ILE A 15 69.42 25.73 -17.26
N ASP A 16 68.53 25.93 -18.25
CA ASP A 16 67.27 26.57 -18.03
C ASP A 16 66.39 25.66 -17.16
N PHE A 17 66.47 25.86 -15.85
CA PHE A 17 65.72 25.09 -14.83
C PHE A 17 64.24 25.40 -14.86
N THR A 18 63.77 26.42 -15.58
CA THR A 18 62.37 26.84 -15.59
C THR A 18 61.54 26.03 -16.58
N THR A 19 62.10 25.64 -17.70
CA THR A 19 61.42 24.83 -18.74
C THR A 19 61.23 23.36 -18.31
N ASN A 20 62.16 22.79 -17.56
CA ASN A 20 62.00 21.39 -17.06
C ASN A 20 61.06 21.29 -15.88
N LEU A 21 60.90 22.31 -15.05
CA LEU A 21 59.93 22.30 -13.94
C LEU A 21 58.46 22.42 -14.43
N ALA A 22 58.25 23.19 -15.51
CA ALA A 22 56.93 23.33 -16.12
C ALA A 22 56.48 22.02 -16.84
N ALA A 23 57.40 21.37 -17.56
CA ALA A 23 57.16 20.09 -18.22
C ALA A 23 56.88 18.95 -17.21
N CYS A 24 57.63 18.94 -16.08
CA CYS A 24 57.40 17.95 -15.03
C CYS A 24 56.09 18.16 -14.28
N LYS A 25 55.69 19.42 -13.98
CA LYS A 25 54.39 19.75 -13.39
C LYS A 25 53.23 19.38 -14.30
N THR A 26 53.35 19.61 -15.61
CA THR A 26 52.30 19.28 -16.59
C THR A 26 52.16 17.77 -16.77
N ALA A 27 53.26 17.00 -16.70
CA ALA A 27 53.24 15.54 -16.76
C ALA A 27 52.64 14.91 -15.49
N ILE A 28 52.92 15.48 -14.31
CA ILE A 28 52.33 15.04 -13.03
C ILE A 28 50.87 15.38 -12.98
N LEU A 29 50.44 16.59 -13.41
CA LEU A 29 49.05 17.00 -13.47
C LEU A 29 48.24 16.09 -14.43
N LYS A 30 48.80 15.76 -15.62
CA LYS A 30 48.16 14.83 -16.57
C LYS A 30 48.04 13.41 -15.99
N LYS A 31 49.04 12.92 -15.25
CA LYS A 31 48.95 11.62 -14.56
C LYS A 31 47.94 11.62 -13.41
N ILE A 32 47.83 12.69 -12.64
CA ILE A 32 46.83 12.85 -11.57
C ILE A 32 45.45 12.97 -12.18
N LEU A 33 45.27 13.72 -13.28
CA LEU A 33 43.98 13.82 -13.99
C LEU A 33 43.56 12.48 -14.63
N LEU A 34 44.53 11.73 -15.18
CA LEU A 34 44.26 10.36 -15.73
C LEU A 34 43.91 9.37 -14.64
N LEU A 35 44.56 9.41 -13.47
CA LEU A 35 44.23 8.61 -12.29
C LEU A 35 42.88 9.00 -11.67
N ALA A 36 42.56 10.29 -11.65
CA ALA A 36 41.25 10.76 -11.21
C ALA A 36 40.11 10.36 -12.20
N LEU A 37 40.39 10.41 -13.50
CA LEU A 37 39.45 9.93 -14.53
C LEU A 37 39.29 8.40 -14.51
N LEU A 38 40.35 7.63 -14.24
CA LEU A 38 40.27 6.20 -14.04
C LEU A 38 39.57 5.84 -12.72
N SER A 39 39.77 6.57 -11.64
CA SER A 39 39.04 6.36 -10.37
C SER A 39 37.55 6.75 -10.46
N CYS A 40 37.20 7.81 -11.22
CA CYS A 40 35.80 8.14 -11.52
C CYS A 40 35.13 7.13 -12.43
N SER A 41 35.84 6.44 -13.33
CA SER A 41 35.24 5.42 -14.21
C SER A 41 35.14 4.04 -13.55
N ILE A 42 35.81 3.78 -12.44
CA ILE A 42 35.72 2.53 -11.68
C ILE A 42 34.59 2.61 -10.63
N SER A 43 34.12 3.81 -10.25
CA SER A 43 33.08 3.98 -9.24
C SER A 43 31.63 3.86 -9.76
N SER A 44 31.38 3.45 -11.00
CA SER A 44 30.04 3.46 -11.60
C SER A 44 29.55 2.11 -12.12
N PHE A 45 30.23 1.01 -11.88
CA PHE A 45 29.73 -0.34 -12.15
C PHE A 45 29.74 -1.20 -10.90
N VAL A 46 29.04 -0.77 -9.87
CA VAL A 46 28.43 -1.76 -8.98
C VAL A 46 27.29 -2.37 -9.79
N PHE A 47 27.56 -3.46 -10.52
CA PHE A 47 26.50 -4.33 -11.01
C PHE A 47 25.73 -4.72 -9.77
N ALA A 48 24.50 -4.24 -9.63
CA ALA A 48 23.60 -4.75 -8.62
C ALA A 48 23.60 -6.27 -8.81
N GLN A 49 23.96 -7.03 -7.78
CA GLN A 49 23.95 -8.48 -7.88
C GLN A 49 22.55 -8.92 -8.31
N PRO A 50 22.41 -9.82 -9.29
CA PRO A 50 21.08 -10.28 -9.70
C PRO A 50 20.39 -10.93 -8.51
N PHE A 51 19.08 -10.73 -8.40
CA PHE A 51 18.29 -11.36 -7.34
C PHE A 51 18.07 -12.82 -7.69
N THR A 52 18.84 -13.73 -7.07
CA THR A 52 18.88 -15.15 -7.45
C THR A 52 17.57 -15.88 -7.13
N PRO A 53 17.28 -17.00 -7.83
CA PRO A 53 16.15 -17.87 -7.49
C PRO A 53 16.20 -18.37 -6.03
N ASP A 54 17.39 -18.65 -5.50
CA ASP A 54 17.56 -19.10 -4.11
C ASP A 54 17.21 -17.98 -3.12
N MET A 55 17.57 -16.74 -3.40
CA MET A 55 17.15 -15.59 -2.58
C MET A 55 15.63 -15.43 -2.58
N LYS A 56 14.96 -15.59 -3.73
CA LYS A 56 13.47 -15.56 -3.78
C LYS A 56 12.87 -16.66 -2.92
N LYS A 57 13.41 -17.86 -2.98
CA LYS A 57 12.97 -19.00 -2.20
C LYS A 57 13.19 -18.81 -0.70
N GLU A 58 14.34 -18.23 -0.33
CA GLU A 58 14.66 -17.87 1.05
C GLU A 58 13.66 -16.84 1.59
N MET A 59 13.36 -15.77 0.82
CA MET A 59 12.39 -14.75 1.23
C MET A 59 10.99 -15.34 1.38
N CYS A 60 10.54 -16.19 0.45
CA CYS A 60 9.28 -16.90 0.58
C CYS A 60 9.21 -17.74 1.87
N ALA A 61 10.28 -18.48 2.20
CA ALA A 61 10.35 -19.29 3.42
C ALA A 61 10.30 -18.41 4.67
N LYS A 62 11.01 -17.28 4.68
CA LYS A 62 11.04 -16.32 5.77
C LYS A 62 9.65 -15.72 6.06
N VAL A 63 8.92 -15.35 5.01
CA VAL A 63 7.54 -14.82 5.16
C VAL A 63 6.58 -15.91 5.66
N LYS A 64 6.69 -17.16 5.17
CA LYS A 64 5.90 -18.28 5.72
C LYS A 64 6.14 -18.50 7.21
N GLN A 65 7.39 -18.48 7.65
CA GLN A 65 7.73 -18.58 9.08
C GLN A 65 7.17 -17.42 9.89
N ALA A 66 7.17 -16.20 9.32
CA ALA A 66 6.58 -15.04 9.97
C ALA A 66 5.06 -15.18 10.13
N ALA A 67 4.37 -15.65 9.09
CA ALA A 67 2.93 -15.94 9.13
C ALA A 67 2.60 -17.00 10.19
N GLN A 68 3.37 -18.09 10.24
CA GLN A 68 3.19 -19.14 11.25
C GLN A 68 3.44 -18.65 12.67
N HIS A 69 4.48 -17.82 12.87
CA HIS A 69 4.77 -17.24 14.18
C HIS A 69 3.62 -16.35 14.67
N ALA A 70 3.13 -15.45 13.82
CA ALA A 70 2.00 -14.58 14.15
C ALA A 70 0.70 -15.36 14.40
N TRP A 71 0.44 -16.39 13.58
CA TRP A 71 -0.76 -17.23 13.71
C TRP A 71 -0.74 -18.07 14.99
N ASN A 72 0.41 -18.63 15.37
CA ASN A 72 0.54 -19.36 16.62
C ASN A 72 0.25 -18.46 17.82
N GLY A 73 0.75 -17.22 17.82
CA GLY A 73 0.42 -16.26 18.86
C GLY A 73 -1.08 -15.91 18.90
N TYR A 74 -1.71 -15.72 17.75
CA TYR A 74 -3.16 -15.53 17.70
C TYR A 74 -3.92 -16.74 18.26
N LYS A 75 -3.52 -17.96 17.90
CA LYS A 75 -4.14 -19.18 18.43
C LYS A 75 -4.02 -19.31 19.95
N ASP A 76 -2.84 -19.02 20.46
CA ASP A 76 -2.55 -19.21 21.89
C ASP A 76 -3.26 -18.19 22.79
N TYR A 77 -3.48 -16.96 22.29
CA TYR A 77 -3.92 -15.85 23.15
C TYR A 77 -5.17 -15.10 22.68
N ALA A 78 -5.62 -15.30 21.43
CA ALA A 78 -6.75 -14.55 20.87
C ALA A 78 -7.72 -15.42 20.03
N TRP A 79 -7.70 -16.74 20.19
CA TRP A 79 -8.51 -17.65 19.38
C TRP A 79 -10.00 -17.33 19.44
N GLY A 80 -10.56 -16.94 18.28
CA GLY A 80 -11.97 -16.59 18.16
C GLY A 80 -12.30 -15.14 18.46
N ALA A 81 -11.30 -14.29 18.73
CA ALA A 81 -11.43 -12.84 18.77
C ALA A 81 -11.07 -12.20 17.42
N ASP A 82 -11.29 -10.90 17.30
CA ASP A 82 -10.94 -10.17 16.08
C ASP A 82 -9.43 -10.00 15.92
N ASP A 83 -8.71 -9.60 16.99
CA ASP A 83 -7.27 -9.31 16.97
C ASP A 83 -6.55 -9.85 18.21
N LEU A 84 -5.24 -10.01 18.05
CA LEU A 84 -4.29 -10.24 19.14
C LEU A 84 -3.68 -8.92 19.63
N ARG A 85 -3.62 -8.74 20.96
CA ARG A 85 -2.79 -7.75 21.63
C ARG A 85 -1.46 -8.39 22.04
N PRO A 86 -0.39 -8.27 21.23
CA PRO A 86 0.79 -9.11 21.37
C PRO A 86 1.69 -8.78 22.58
N LEU A 87 1.61 -7.56 23.14
CA LEU A 87 2.40 -7.20 24.34
C LEU A 87 1.76 -7.73 25.63
N THR A 88 0.43 -7.66 25.73
CA THR A 88 -0.30 -8.14 26.92
C THR A 88 -0.77 -9.58 26.81
N ARG A 89 -0.69 -10.18 25.59
CA ARG A 89 -1.17 -11.54 25.30
C ARG A 89 -2.67 -11.69 25.54
N GLU A 90 -3.44 -10.73 25.05
CA GLU A 90 -4.89 -10.64 25.26
C GLU A 90 -5.64 -10.58 23.94
N PRO A 91 -6.88 -11.12 23.90
CA PRO A 91 -7.76 -10.92 22.78
C PRO A 91 -8.31 -9.48 22.72
N ARG A 92 -8.66 -9.02 21.52
CA ARG A 92 -9.39 -7.78 21.30
C ARG A 92 -10.53 -8.04 20.30
N ASN A 93 -11.69 -7.48 20.56
CA ASN A 93 -12.76 -7.36 19.58
C ASN A 93 -12.94 -5.89 19.17
N TRP A 94 -13.27 -5.66 17.92
CA TRP A 94 -13.52 -4.32 17.37
C TRP A 94 -14.89 -3.80 17.81
N TYR A 95 -15.83 -4.73 17.99
CA TYR A 95 -17.22 -4.46 18.35
C TYR A 95 -17.63 -5.25 19.60
N ASN A 96 -18.92 -5.17 19.98
CA ASN A 96 -19.44 -5.91 21.13
C ASN A 96 -19.27 -7.42 21.01
N HIS A 97 -19.35 -7.95 19.78
CA HIS A 97 -19.15 -9.36 19.48
C HIS A 97 -18.03 -9.48 18.44
N SER A 98 -17.21 -10.53 18.56
CA SER A 98 -16.18 -10.84 17.58
C SER A 98 -16.83 -11.11 16.23
N MET A 99 -16.17 -10.63 15.18
CA MET A 99 -16.48 -10.88 13.78
C MET A 99 -15.38 -11.68 13.08
N LEU A 100 -14.41 -12.20 13.85
CA LEU A 100 -13.30 -13.01 13.37
C LEU A 100 -12.47 -12.31 12.28
N MET A 101 -12.12 -11.02 12.47
CA MET A 101 -11.38 -10.21 11.49
C MET A 101 -10.10 -10.93 11.05
N THR A 102 -9.22 -11.26 11.99
CA THR A 102 -7.94 -11.92 11.68
C THR A 102 -8.09 -13.26 10.95
N PRO A 103 -8.96 -14.21 11.38
CA PRO A 103 -9.15 -15.46 10.64
C PRO A 103 -9.65 -15.28 9.20
N VAL A 104 -10.54 -14.31 8.96
CA VAL A 104 -11.08 -14.06 7.61
C VAL A 104 -10.01 -13.42 6.73
N ASP A 105 -9.31 -12.39 7.21
CA ASP A 105 -8.22 -11.73 6.47
C ASP A 105 -7.04 -12.69 6.18
N ALA A 106 -6.78 -13.65 7.09
CA ALA A 106 -5.65 -14.56 6.97
C ALA A 106 -5.89 -15.75 6.02
N PHE A 107 -7.15 -16.15 5.80
CA PHE A 107 -7.48 -17.41 5.13
C PHE A 107 -6.89 -17.54 3.73
N ASP A 108 -7.10 -16.55 2.89
CA ASP A 108 -6.61 -16.56 1.51
C ASP A 108 -5.09 -16.40 1.45
N THR A 109 -4.50 -15.64 2.38
CA THR A 109 -3.05 -15.54 2.54
C THR A 109 -2.44 -16.89 2.84
N PHE A 110 -2.96 -17.65 3.81
CA PHE A 110 -2.48 -18.99 4.09
C PHE A 110 -2.62 -19.92 2.89
N THR A 111 -3.72 -19.83 2.16
CA THR A 111 -3.95 -20.60 0.93
C THR A 111 -2.90 -20.28 -0.13
N LEU A 112 -2.61 -19.01 -0.39
CA LEU A 112 -1.60 -18.57 -1.36
C LEU A 112 -0.17 -18.93 -0.93
N LEU A 113 0.11 -18.88 0.36
CA LEU A 113 1.39 -19.28 0.91
C LEU A 113 1.57 -20.82 0.94
N GLY A 114 0.52 -21.62 0.71
CA GLY A 114 0.53 -23.07 0.85
C GLY A 114 0.65 -23.55 2.30
N LEU A 115 0.18 -22.76 3.26
CA LEU A 115 0.06 -23.06 4.68
C LEU A 115 -1.28 -23.77 4.95
N THR A 116 -1.39 -25.01 4.50
CA THR A 116 -2.67 -25.76 4.45
C THR A 116 -3.26 -26.05 5.83
N SER A 117 -2.41 -26.25 6.84
CA SER A 117 -2.88 -26.45 8.23
C SER A 117 -3.52 -25.21 8.79
N GLU A 118 -2.86 -24.07 8.63
CA GLU A 118 -3.31 -22.75 9.10
C GLU A 118 -4.59 -22.30 8.37
N ALA A 119 -4.65 -22.53 7.05
CA ALA A 119 -5.84 -22.27 6.25
C ALA A 119 -7.03 -23.13 6.75
N LYS A 120 -6.80 -24.42 7.05
CA LYS A 120 -7.84 -25.31 7.59
C LYS A 120 -8.33 -24.84 8.96
N GLU A 121 -7.41 -24.46 9.86
CA GLU A 121 -7.76 -23.95 11.19
C GLU A 121 -8.63 -22.67 11.09
N ALA A 122 -8.25 -21.73 10.21
CA ALA A 122 -9.01 -20.51 9.96
C ALA A 122 -10.41 -20.86 9.37
N LYS A 123 -10.48 -21.75 8.36
CA LYS A 123 -11.74 -22.23 7.78
C LYS A 123 -12.67 -22.83 8.82
N ASP A 124 -12.15 -23.76 9.63
CA ASP A 124 -12.95 -24.45 10.64
C ASP A 124 -13.51 -23.45 11.66
N LEU A 125 -12.71 -22.46 12.08
CA LEU A 125 -13.14 -21.40 13.00
C LEU A 125 -14.24 -20.53 12.37
N ILE A 126 -14.01 -20.03 11.15
CA ILE A 126 -14.97 -19.19 10.42
C ILE A 126 -16.32 -19.91 10.26
N LEU A 127 -16.30 -21.14 9.72
CA LEU A 127 -17.53 -21.86 9.41
C LEU A 127 -18.30 -22.38 10.63
N THR A 128 -17.65 -22.38 11.80
CA THR A 128 -18.29 -22.84 13.07
C THR A 128 -18.73 -21.71 13.99
N LYS A 129 -18.14 -20.52 13.88
CA LYS A 129 -18.33 -19.45 14.86
C LYS A 129 -18.83 -18.13 14.29
N LEU A 130 -18.58 -17.85 12.99
CA LEU A 130 -18.95 -16.55 12.42
C LEU A 130 -20.47 -16.47 12.24
N ASP A 131 -21.06 -15.42 12.84
CA ASP A 131 -22.48 -15.08 12.73
C ASP A 131 -22.63 -13.57 12.66
N PHE A 132 -23.41 -13.08 11.73
CA PHE A 132 -23.67 -11.65 11.54
C PHE A 132 -25.01 -11.19 12.14
N ASN A 133 -25.79 -12.08 12.73
CA ASN A 133 -27.00 -11.71 13.47
C ASN A 133 -26.65 -11.19 14.89
N VAL A 134 -25.79 -10.21 14.95
CA VAL A 134 -25.23 -9.66 16.20
C VAL A 134 -25.53 -8.16 16.33
N ASN A 135 -25.70 -7.70 17.57
CA ASN A 135 -25.93 -6.28 17.86
C ASN A 135 -24.62 -5.49 17.85
N ASN A 136 -24.03 -5.39 16.66
CA ASN A 136 -22.82 -4.60 16.37
C ASN A 136 -23.18 -3.41 15.48
N ASP A 137 -22.80 -2.20 15.89
CA ASP A 137 -22.75 -1.01 15.03
C ASP A 137 -21.44 -1.03 14.27
N VAL A 138 -21.45 -1.45 13.00
CA VAL A 138 -20.25 -1.65 12.21
C VAL A 138 -20.00 -0.47 11.27
N GLN A 139 -18.72 -0.17 11.06
CA GLN A 139 -18.30 0.69 9.96
C GLN A 139 -18.38 -0.11 8.66
N VAL A 140 -19.20 0.37 7.72
CA VAL A 140 -19.53 -0.38 6.50
C VAL A 140 -18.29 -0.66 5.66
N PHE A 141 -17.39 0.32 5.54
CA PHE A 141 -16.13 0.20 4.82
C PHE A 141 -15.27 -0.96 5.38
N GLU A 142 -14.91 -0.93 6.66
CA GLU A 142 -14.01 -1.92 7.28
C GLU A 142 -14.56 -3.35 7.16
N VAL A 143 -15.87 -3.52 7.40
CA VAL A 143 -16.49 -4.84 7.31
C VAL A 143 -16.60 -5.32 5.86
N THR A 144 -16.73 -4.41 4.90
CA THR A 144 -16.77 -4.76 3.49
C THR A 144 -15.42 -5.23 2.98
N ILE A 145 -14.36 -4.44 3.20
CA ILE A 145 -13.03 -4.74 2.63
C ILE A 145 -12.39 -6.00 3.25
N ARG A 146 -12.66 -6.28 4.53
CA ARG A 146 -12.11 -7.44 5.27
C ARG A 146 -13.03 -8.66 5.18
N LEU A 147 -14.23 -8.54 5.72
CA LEU A 147 -15.08 -9.72 5.89
C LEU A 147 -15.83 -10.10 4.62
N LEU A 148 -16.46 -9.13 3.94
CA LEU A 148 -17.19 -9.47 2.71
C LEU A 148 -16.22 -9.92 1.62
N ALA A 149 -15.09 -9.22 1.42
CA ALA A 149 -14.06 -9.59 0.46
C ALA A 149 -13.41 -10.93 0.81
N GLY A 150 -12.98 -11.12 2.07
CA GLY A 150 -12.33 -12.34 2.52
C GLY A 150 -13.24 -13.57 2.37
N LEU A 151 -14.54 -13.45 2.70
CA LEU A 151 -15.50 -14.55 2.51
C LEU A 151 -15.77 -14.87 1.03
N ILE A 152 -15.85 -13.85 0.18
CA ILE A 152 -15.98 -14.03 -1.27
C ILE A 152 -14.76 -14.77 -1.82
N THR A 153 -13.57 -14.32 -1.46
CA THR A 153 -12.30 -14.96 -1.87
C THR A 153 -12.17 -16.37 -1.34
N ALA A 154 -12.54 -16.58 -0.07
CA ALA A 154 -12.55 -17.93 0.52
C ALA A 154 -13.47 -18.89 -0.28
N TYR A 155 -14.64 -18.42 -0.71
CA TYR A 155 -15.51 -19.21 -1.59
C TYR A 155 -14.85 -19.51 -2.95
N GLU A 156 -14.19 -18.53 -3.57
CA GLU A 156 -13.56 -18.72 -4.88
C GLU A 156 -12.36 -19.67 -4.84
N LEU A 157 -11.60 -19.67 -3.75
CA LEU A 157 -10.40 -20.50 -3.59
C LEU A 157 -10.72 -21.92 -3.09
N ASP A 158 -11.68 -22.05 -2.17
CA ASP A 158 -12.00 -23.33 -1.49
C ASP A 158 -13.22 -24.05 -2.10
N GLY A 159 -14.21 -23.31 -2.62
CA GLY A 159 -15.46 -23.84 -3.18
C GLY A 159 -16.54 -24.17 -2.16
N ASP A 160 -16.32 -24.05 -0.85
CA ASP A 160 -17.33 -24.30 0.17
C ASP A 160 -18.43 -23.24 0.16
N ARG A 161 -19.65 -23.66 -0.18
CA ARG A 161 -20.81 -22.75 -0.31
C ARG A 161 -21.18 -22.01 0.97
N LYS A 162 -20.75 -22.48 2.13
CA LYS A 162 -20.99 -21.78 3.40
C LYS A 162 -20.33 -20.40 3.43
N PHE A 163 -19.16 -20.24 2.82
CA PHE A 163 -18.53 -18.93 2.68
C PHE A 163 -19.41 -17.96 1.88
N LEU A 164 -19.96 -18.40 0.76
CA LEU A 164 -20.87 -17.57 -0.04
C LEU A 164 -22.19 -17.27 0.70
N GLN A 165 -22.68 -18.19 1.53
CA GLN A 165 -23.86 -17.96 2.38
C GLN A 165 -23.59 -16.87 3.42
N LEU A 166 -22.45 -16.93 4.10
CA LEU A 166 -22.00 -15.89 5.05
C LEU A 166 -21.81 -14.54 4.34
N ALA A 167 -21.15 -14.52 3.19
CA ALA A 167 -20.99 -13.30 2.38
C ALA A 167 -22.34 -12.69 1.97
N THR A 168 -23.31 -13.54 1.61
CA THR A 168 -24.66 -13.11 1.22
C THR A 168 -25.42 -12.53 2.40
N ASP A 169 -25.38 -13.20 3.57
CA ASP A 169 -26.04 -12.71 4.79
C ASP A 169 -25.45 -11.34 5.21
N LEU A 170 -24.12 -11.20 5.20
CA LEU A 170 -23.46 -9.93 5.50
C LEU A 170 -23.85 -8.84 4.50
N GLY A 171 -23.80 -9.14 3.19
CA GLY A 171 -24.16 -8.20 2.14
C GLY A 171 -25.63 -7.75 2.24
N ASP A 172 -26.56 -8.64 2.58
CA ASP A 172 -27.98 -8.30 2.80
C ASP A 172 -28.19 -7.40 4.02
N ARG A 173 -27.46 -7.65 5.11
CA ARG A 173 -27.53 -6.79 6.32
C ARG A 173 -26.93 -5.41 6.09
N MET A 174 -25.92 -5.28 5.25
CA MET A 174 -25.31 -3.99 4.94
C MET A 174 -26.03 -3.22 3.83
N LEU A 175 -26.72 -3.87 2.91
CA LEU A 175 -27.37 -3.23 1.75
C LEU A 175 -28.28 -2.03 2.10
N PRO A 176 -29.01 -2.00 3.24
CA PRO A 176 -29.84 -0.85 3.60
C PRO A 176 -29.12 0.49 3.73
N VAL A 177 -27.77 0.51 3.90
CA VAL A 177 -27.01 1.77 4.03
C VAL A 177 -27.12 2.67 2.80
N PHE A 178 -27.33 2.09 1.61
CA PHE A 178 -27.45 2.82 0.36
C PHE A 178 -28.80 3.52 0.17
N TYR A 179 -29.75 3.32 1.06
CA TYR A 179 -31.10 3.82 0.89
C TYR A 179 -31.47 4.91 1.91
N GLY A 180 -32.30 5.86 1.47
CA GLY A 180 -32.87 6.90 2.34
C GLY A 180 -31.94 8.09 2.62
N THR A 181 -30.91 8.27 1.80
CA THR A 181 -29.99 9.43 1.91
C THR A 181 -30.38 10.62 1.05
N GLY A 182 -31.27 10.48 0.08
CA GLY A 182 -31.52 11.52 -0.94
C GLY A 182 -30.46 11.57 -2.04
N THR A 183 -29.33 10.95 -1.81
CA THR A 183 -28.28 10.60 -2.77
C THR A 183 -28.23 9.07 -2.90
N HIS A 184 -27.27 8.55 -3.65
CA HIS A 184 -27.02 7.11 -3.72
C HIS A 184 -25.86 6.68 -2.79
N MET A 185 -25.22 7.63 -2.12
CA MET A 185 -24.07 7.38 -1.25
C MET A 185 -24.53 6.80 0.10
N PRO A 186 -23.79 5.79 0.65
CA PRO A 186 -24.17 5.09 1.86
C PRO A 186 -23.91 5.91 3.13
N TYR A 187 -24.70 5.65 4.17
CA TYR A 187 -24.34 6.00 5.54
C TYR A 187 -23.06 5.26 5.94
N ARG A 188 -22.28 5.86 6.85
CA ARG A 188 -20.99 5.35 7.29
C ARG A 188 -21.09 4.09 8.16
N TYR A 189 -22.13 4.00 9.00
CA TYR A 189 -22.34 2.90 9.95
C TYR A 189 -23.74 2.29 9.83
N ILE A 190 -23.81 1.00 10.17
CA ILE A 190 -25.06 0.24 10.29
C ILE A 190 -25.00 -0.73 11.47
N ASN A 191 -26.11 -0.92 12.16
CA ASN A 191 -26.27 -2.02 13.10
C ASN A 191 -26.69 -3.28 12.34
N LEU A 192 -25.92 -4.35 12.42
CA LEU A 192 -26.13 -5.57 11.63
C LEU A 192 -27.41 -6.32 12.01
N GLN A 193 -27.91 -6.18 13.27
CA GLN A 193 -29.13 -6.85 13.71
C GLN A 193 -30.37 -6.04 13.43
N THR A 194 -30.32 -4.72 13.64
CA THR A 194 -31.51 -3.86 13.58
C THR A 194 -31.64 -3.09 12.27
N GLY A 195 -30.57 -3.02 11.47
CA GLY A 195 -30.52 -2.18 10.26
C GLY A 195 -30.49 -0.68 10.53
N LYS A 196 -30.33 -0.24 11.78
CA LYS A 196 -30.23 1.18 12.13
C LYS A 196 -28.95 1.79 11.58
N LYS A 197 -29.08 2.86 10.81
CA LYS A 197 -27.98 3.58 10.16
C LYS A 197 -27.62 4.83 10.95
N ARG A 198 -26.33 5.25 10.86
CA ARG A 198 -25.86 6.52 11.45
C ARG A 198 -24.68 7.10 10.69
N ASP A 199 -24.39 8.36 10.98
CA ASP A 199 -23.29 9.18 10.44
C ASP A 199 -23.43 9.42 8.94
N SER A 200 -23.96 10.60 8.62
CA SER A 200 -24.15 11.08 7.24
C SER A 200 -22.89 11.72 6.64
N ILE A 201 -21.92 12.10 7.47
CA ILE A 201 -20.62 12.58 6.97
C ILE A 201 -19.77 11.37 6.65
N ASN A 202 -19.45 11.23 5.38
CA ASN A 202 -18.67 10.12 4.85
C ASN A 202 -17.57 10.67 3.91
N ASN A 203 -16.79 9.80 3.29
CA ASN A 203 -15.65 10.15 2.44
C ASN A 203 -15.61 9.27 1.18
N PRO A 204 -14.88 9.71 0.13
CA PRO A 204 -14.81 8.97 -1.13
C PRO A 204 -14.34 7.53 -0.98
N ALA A 205 -13.31 7.27 -0.17
CA ALA A 205 -12.81 5.91 0.06
C ALA A 205 -13.89 5.00 0.63
N GLU A 206 -14.54 5.37 1.74
CA GLU A 206 -15.58 4.56 2.39
C GLU A 206 -16.86 4.40 1.55
N ILE A 207 -17.11 5.33 0.62
CA ILE A 207 -18.26 5.25 -0.31
C ILE A 207 -17.93 4.38 -1.51
N GLY A 208 -16.76 4.60 -2.14
CA GLY A 208 -16.38 4.00 -3.41
C GLY A 208 -15.83 2.59 -3.28
N THR A 209 -15.14 2.33 -2.16
CA THR A 209 -14.47 1.05 -1.89
C THR A 209 -15.45 -0.02 -1.36
N LEU A 210 -16.66 -0.02 -1.89
CA LEU A 210 -17.68 -1.06 -1.72
C LEU A 210 -17.98 -1.73 -3.06
N MET A 211 -17.48 -1.13 -4.16
CA MET A 211 -17.91 -1.50 -5.50
C MET A 211 -17.46 -2.90 -5.89
N MET A 212 -16.24 -3.27 -5.60
CA MET A 212 -15.72 -4.58 -6.01
C MET A 212 -16.41 -5.71 -5.26
N GLU A 213 -16.58 -5.60 -3.97
CA GLU A 213 -17.17 -6.62 -3.10
C GLU A 213 -18.68 -6.82 -3.39
N PHE A 214 -19.44 -5.74 -3.37
CA PHE A 214 -20.87 -5.80 -3.69
C PHE A 214 -21.11 -6.21 -5.14
N GLY A 215 -20.28 -5.77 -6.07
CA GLY A 215 -20.33 -6.17 -7.46
C GLY A 215 -20.01 -7.65 -7.66
N LYS A 216 -18.98 -8.15 -6.99
CA LYS A 216 -18.60 -9.56 -7.03
C LYS A 216 -19.65 -10.45 -6.38
N LEU A 217 -20.26 -10.02 -5.27
CA LEU A 217 -21.38 -10.71 -4.66
C LEU A 217 -22.58 -10.81 -5.61
N SER A 218 -22.87 -9.74 -6.39
CA SER A 218 -23.88 -9.80 -7.46
C SER A 218 -23.56 -10.87 -8.50
N SER A 219 -22.31 -10.96 -8.94
CA SER A 219 -21.87 -11.95 -9.93
C SER A 219 -22.06 -13.38 -9.42
N LEU A 220 -21.68 -13.64 -8.18
CA LEU A 220 -21.72 -14.98 -7.58
C LEU A 220 -23.12 -15.44 -7.20
N THR A 221 -24.00 -14.52 -6.81
CA THR A 221 -25.39 -14.80 -6.42
C THR A 221 -26.38 -14.69 -7.56
N GLY A 222 -26.01 -14.07 -8.69
CA GLY A 222 -26.94 -13.72 -9.77
C GLY A 222 -27.91 -12.59 -9.43
N ASN A 223 -27.76 -11.91 -8.28
CA ASN A 223 -28.67 -10.87 -7.84
C ASN A 223 -28.07 -9.46 -8.11
N PRO A 224 -28.61 -8.69 -9.05
CA PRO A 224 -28.04 -7.42 -9.48
C PRO A 224 -28.18 -6.28 -8.46
N LYS A 225 -28.91 -6.46 -7.36
CA LYS A 225 -29.18 -5.39 -6.37
C LYS A 225 -27.89 -4.83 -5.76
N TYR A 226 -26.91 -5.67 -5.50
CA TYR A 226 -25.64 -5.27 -4.87
C TYR A 226 -24.80 -4.43 -5.82
N TYR A 227 -24.58 -4.91 -7.06
CA TYR A 227 -23.84 -4.16 -8.09
C TYR A 227 -24.47 -2.79 -8.34
N LYS A 228 -25.79 -2.75 -8.51
CA LYS A 228 -26.51 -1.50 -8.80
C LYS A 228 -26.36 -0.48 -7.67
N ALA A 229 -26.48 -0.89 -6.41
CA ALA A 229 -26.36 0.00 -5.27
C ALA A 229 -24.92 0.58 -5.16
N ALA A 230 -23.91 -0.27 -5.23
CA ALA A 230 -22.52 0.15 -5.12
C ALA A 230 -22.06 0.99 -6.33
N LYS A 231 -22.47 0.62 -7.57
CA LYS A 231 -22.17 1.44 -8.77
C LYS A 231 -22.78 2.83 -8.67
N LEU A 232 -24.03 2.96 -8.25
CA LEU A 232 -24.65 4.26 -8.07
C LEU A 232 -23.90 5.10 -7.04
N ALA A 233 -23.43 4.50 -5.96
CA ALA A 233 -22.70 5.20 -4.90
C ALA A 233 -21.36 5.76 -5.38
N ILE A 234 -20.50 4.94 -5.97
CA ILE A 234 -19.18 5.39 -6.44
C ILE A 234 -19.30 6.41 -7.58
N MET A 235 -20.27 6.22 -8.50
CA MET A 235 -20.51 7.15 -9.59
C MET A 235 -21.14 8.46 -9.11
N ASP A 236 -21.86 8.46 -7.98
CA ASP A 236 -22.41 9.66 -7.39
C ASP A 236 -21.31 10.57 -6.80
N VAL A 237 -20.25 9.97 -6.24
CA VAL A 237 -19.02 10.71 -5.87
C VAL A 237 -18.37 11.32 -7.12
N TYR A 238 -18.18 10.54 -8.19
CA TYR A 238 -17.63 11.02 -9.46
C TYR A 238 -18.40 12.20 -10.03
N ASN A 239 -19.73 12.14 -10.01
CA ASN A 239 -20.60 13.21 -10.53
C ASN A 239 -20.54 14.50 -9.71
N ARG A 240 -20.01 14.47 -8.47
CA ARG A 240 -19.82 15.63 -7.59
C ARG A 240 -18.39 16.18 -7.56
N ARG A 241 -17.50 15.66 -8.43
CA ARG A 241 -16.15 16.21 -8.57
C ARG A 241 -16.20 17.70 -8.94
N SER A 242 -15.15 18.42 -8.62
CA SER A 242 -14.99 19.84 -8.96
C SER A 242 -14.78 20.04 -10.47
N ALA A 243 -14.78 21.31 -10.88
CA ALA A 243 -14.40 21.70 -12.24
C ALA A 243 -12.93 21.37 -12.60
N LEU A 244 -12.10 21.03 -11.61
CA LEU A 244 -10.72 20.54 -11.79
C LEU A 244 -10.64 19.01 -11.83
N ASP A 245 -11.77 18.32 -11.88
CA ASP A 245 -11.89 16.86 -11.83
C ASP A 245 -11.32 16.21 -10.55
N LEU A 246 -11.27 16.96 -9.44
CA LEU A 246 -10.84 16.48 -8.12
C LEU A 246 -12.06 16.27 -7.21
N VAL A 247 -11.91 15.42 -6.19
CA VAL A 247 -12.90 15.18 -5.12
C VAL A 247 -12.39 15.75 -3.81
N GLY A 248 -13.31 16.10 -2.92
CA GLY A 248 -12.99 16.53 -1.56
C GLY A 248 -12.84 15.34 -0.61
N GLU A 249 -12.33 15.61 0.58
CA GLU A 249 -12.03 14.63 1.61
C GLU A 249 -13.29 14.11 2.34
N GLN A 250 -14.30 14.95 2.53
CA GLN A 250 -15.52 14.58 3.25
C GLN A 250 -16.76 15.16 2.58
N ILE A 251 -17.84 14.36 2.57
CA ILE A 251 -19.12 14.70 1.96
C ILE A 251 -20.29 14.29 2.87
N ASP A 252 -21.32 15.13 2.97
CA ASP A 252 -22.58 14.76 3.60
C ASP A 252 -23.45 13.98 2.60
N VAL A 253 -23.64 12.69 2.83
CA VAL A 253 -24.37 11.79 1.93
C VAL A 253 -25.87 12.09 1.85
N VAL A 254 -26.45 12.84 2.81
CA VAL A 254 -27.86 13.23 2.78
C VAL A 254 -28.07 14.42 1.86
N THR A 255 -27.19 15.43 1.93
CA THR A 255 -27.31 16.66 1.13
C THR A 255 -26.51 16.63 -0.16
N GLY A 256 -25.53 15.72 -0.26
CA GLY A 256 -24.59 15.64 -1.38
C GLY A 256 -23.59 16.79 -1.43
N LYS A 257 -23.41 17.55 -0.35
CA LYS A 257 -22.48 18.69 -0.27
C LYS A 257 -21.14 18.27 0.33
N TRP A 258 -20.05 18.75 -0.26
CA TRP A 258 -18.72 18.60 0.30
C TRP A 258 -18.61 19.37 1.63
N VAL A 259 -18.10 18.71 2.65
CA VAL A 259 -17.80 19.24 3.98
C VAL A 259 -16.36 19.72 4.05
N SER A 260 -15.45 18.99 3.38
CA SER A 260 -14.06 19.37 3.21
C SER A 260 -13.73 19.43 1.71
N SER A 261 -13.07 20.51 1.28
CA SER A 261 -12.60 20.70 -0.10
C SER A 261 -11.13 20.28 -0.29
N GLN A 262 -10.47 19.76 0.75
CA GLN A 262 -9.11 19.24 0.64
C GLN A 262 -9.10 17.99 -0.24
N SER A 263 -8.16 17.92 -1.17
CA SER A 263 -8.01 16.85 -2.15
C SER A 263 -6.57 16.33 -2.16
N HIS A 264 -6.41 15.03 -2.12
CA HIS A 264 -5.15 14.29 -2.09
C HIS A 264 -5.37 12.84 -2.52
N ILE A 265 -4.36 11.97 -2.37
CA ILE A 265 -4.46 10.53 -2.63
C ILE A 265 -4.34 9.69 -1.35
N SER A 266 -4.25 10.30 -0.19
CA SER A 266 -4.09 9.65 1.11
C SER A 266 -5.44 9.26 1.72
N GLY A 267 -5.45 8.85 2.98
CA GLY A 267 -6.65 8.41 3.73
C GLY A 267 -7.88 9.28 3.49
N TYR A 268 -9.08 8.72 3.56
CA TYR A 268 -10.37 9.26 3.13
C TYR A 268 -10.64 9.30 1.62
N ILE A 269 -9.61 9.33 0.74
CA ILE A 269 -9.82 9.39 -0.71
C ILE A 269 -9.17 8.21 -1.44
N ASP A 270 -8.06 7.72 -0.98
CA ASP A 270 -7.12 6.73 -1.53
C ASP A 270 -7.78 5.64 -2.40
N SER A 271 -8.40 4.67 -1.78
CA SER A 271 -8.99 3.50 -2.43
C SER A 271 -10.20 3.79 -3.33
N TYR A 272 -10.77 5.01 -3.25
CA TYR A 272 -11.76 5.46 -4.24
C TYR A 272 -11.17 5.47 -5.67
N TYR A 273 -9.98 6.04 -5.84
CA TYR A 273 -9.31 6.08 -7.14
C TYR A 273 -8.89 4.69 -7.61
N GLU A 274 -8.42 3.90 -6.69
CA GLU A 274 -8.03 2.52 -6.91
C GLU A 274 -9.21 1.69 -7.43
N TYR A 275 -10.38 1.80 -6.78
CA TYR A 275 -11.59 1.04 -7.10
C TYR A 275 -12.22 1.43 -8.43
N LEU A 276 -12.05 2.67 -8.89
CA LEU A 276 -12.43 3.03 -10.26
C LEU A 276 -11.65 2.20 -11.29
N TYR A 277 -10.32 2.08 -11.16
CA TYR A 277 -9.53 1.29 -12.09
C TYR A 277 -9.75 -0.22 -11.93
N LYS A 278 -9.68 -0.70 -10.69
CA LYS A 278 -9.82 -2.13 -10.37
C LYS A 278 -11.24 -2.65 -10.69
N SER A 279 -12.30 -1.86 -10.51
CA SER A 279 -13.66 -2.22 -10.93
C SER A 279 -13.80 -2.33 -12.46
N TRP A 280 -13.16 -1.44 -13.22
CA TRP A 280 -13.09 -1.62 -14.66
C TRP A 280 -12.39 -2.93 -15.05
N LYS A 281 -11.27 -3.24 -14.43
CA LYS A 281 -10.55 -4.51 -14.67
C LYS A 281 -11.39 -5.72 -14.32
N LEU A 282 -12.13 -5.66 -13.21
CA LEU A 282 -12.91 -6.78 -12.69
C LEU A 282 -14.19 -7.04 -13.50
N PHE A 283 -14.91 -5.98 -13.89
CA PHE A 283 -16.25 -6.08 -14.50
C PHE A 283 -16.29 -5.71 -15.99
N GLY A 284 -15.26 -5.05 -16.55
CA GLY A 284 -15.24 -4.55 -17.91
C GLY A 284 -16.19 -3.37 -18.17
N ASP A 285 -16.74 -2.73 -17.12
CA ASP A 285 -17.68 -1.62 -17.25
C ASP A 285 -16.94 -0.31 -17.58
N PRO A 286 -17.19 0.32 -18.76
CA PRO A 286 -16.43 1.46 -19.22
C PRO A 286 -16.62 2.73 -18.39
N ASP A 287 -17.72 2.88 -17.64
CA ASP A 287 -17.97 4.06 -16.82
C ASP A 287 -16.86 4.24 -15.77
N PHE A 288 -16.37 3.14 -15.18
CA PHE A 288 -15.26 3.18 -14.22
C PHE A 288 -13.95 3.60 -14.85
N LYS A 289 -13.67 3.15 -16.10
CA LYS A 289 -12.43 3.55 -16.80
C LYS A 289 -12.44 5.03 -17.15
N ILE A 290 -13.58 5.55 -17.62
CA ILE A 290 -13.76 6.98 -17.92
C ILE A 290 -13.54 7.80 -16.65
N ALA A 291 -14.14 7.41 -15.53
CA ALA A 291 -14.01 8.10 -14.27
C ALA A 291 -12.56 8.07 -13.76
N PHE A 292 -11.90 6.90 -13.83
CA PHE A 292 -10.48 6.76 -13.46
C PHE A 292 -9.60 7.67 -14.32
N ASP A 293 -9.72 7.61 -15.64
CA ASP A 293 -8.87 8.39 -16.55
C ASP A 293 -9.02 9.90 -16.32
N THR A 294 -10.25 10.35 -16.06
CA THR A 294 -10.55 11.75 -15.73
C THR A 294 -9.82 12.18 -14.45
N HIS A 295 -9.98 11.43 -13.37
CA HIS A 295 -9.31 11.73 -12.11
C HIS A 295 -7.79 11.60 -12.19
N ASN A 296 -7.29 10.54 -12.84
CA ASN A 296 -5.85 10.31 -12.97
C ASN A 296 -5.15 11.45 -13.73
N ALA A 297 -5.79 12.01 -14.77
CA ALA A 297 -5.28 13.20 -15.43
C ALA A 297 -5.23 14.42 -14.50
N ALA A 298 -6.26 14.62 -13.67
CA ALA A 298 -6.32 15.69 -12.69
C ALA A 298 -5.28 15.51 -11.58
N ILE A 299 -5.13 14.31 -11.04
CA ILE A 299 -4.12 13.97 -10.03
C ILE A 299 -2.71 14.30 -10.55
N LYS A 300 -2.37 13.85 -11.76
CA LYS A 300 -1.07 14.15 -12.37
C LYS A 300 -0.82 15.62 -12.52
N LYS A 301 -1.84 16.40 -12.87
CA LYS A 301 -1.73 17.84 -13.07
C LYS A 301 -1.62 18.63 -11.77
N TRP A 302 -2.36 18.25 -10.74
CA TRP A 302 -2.56 19.06 -9.56
C TRP A 302 -1.85 18.56 -8.31
N LEU A 303 -1.71 17.24 -8.15
CA LEU A 303 -1.20 16.65 -6.91
C LEU A 303 0.28 16.27 -6.98
N ILE A 304 0.83 15.91 -8.16
CA ILE A 304 2.24 15.52 -8.26
C ILE A 304 3.16 16.70 -7.92
N SER A 305 4.13 16.46 -7.05
CA SER A 305 5.16 17.40 -6.59
C SER A 305 6.54 16.79 -6.78
N PRO A 306 7.22 17.04 -7.93
CA PRO A 306 8.55 16.50 -8.20
C PRO A 306 9.59 17.06 -7.26
N THR A 307 10.50 16.22 -6.77
CA THR A 307 11.68 16.54 -5.98
C THR A 307 12.88 15.73 -6.46
N PRO A 308 14.11 16.01 -5.98
CA PRO A 308 15.28 15.17 -6.30
C PRO A 308 15.13 13.71 -5.83
N GLU A 309 14.35 13.48 -4.77
CA GLU A 309 14.11 12.16 -4.16
C GLU A 309 13.02 11.37 -4.89
N GLY A 310 12.33 11.96 -5.86
CA GLY A 310 11.20 11.37 -6.60
C GLY A 310 10.00 12.29 -6.63
N SER A 311 8.84 11.76 -7.00
CA SER A 311 7.58 12.51 -7.02
C SER A 311 6.77 12.21 -5.76
N PHE A 312 6.65 13.19 -4.87
CA PHE A 312 5.67 13.17 -3.79
C PHE A 312 4.31 13.67 -4.27
N MET A 313 3.29 13.49 -3.43
CA MET A 313 1.94 13.98 -3.70
C MET A 313 1.58 15.05 -2.68
N ARG A 314 1.16 16.21 -3.15
CA ARG A 314 0.72 17.32 -2.29
C ARG A 314 -0.79 17.29 -2.11
N HIS A 315 -1.26 17.94 -1.05
CA HIS A 315 -2.68 18.24 -0.87
C HIS A 315 -3.01 19.59 -1.50
N VAL A 316 -4.21 19.69 -2.09
CA VAL A 316 -4.69 20.91 -2.71
C VAL A 316 -6.17 21.13 -2.36
N ASP A 317 -6.66 22.36 -2.51
CA ASP A 317 -8.10 22.62 -2.54
C ASP A 317 -8.68 22.15 -3.89
N MET A 318 -9.71 21.32 -3.86
CA MET A 318 -10.31 20.68 -5.03
C MET A 318 -10.85 21.67 -6.07
N ASN A 319 -11.24 22.88 -5.66
CA ASN A 319 -11.87 23.88 -6.53
C ASN A 319 -10.86 24.81 -7.19
N THR A 320 -9.74 25.09 -6.52
CA THR A 320 -8.75 26.08 -6.96
C THR A 320 -7.41 25.47 -7.38
N GLY A 321 -7.11 24.22 -6.98
CA GLY A 321 -5.82 23.59 -7.20
C GLY A 321 -4.69 24.17 -6.34
N LYS A 322 -5.00 25.10 -5.42
CA LYS A 322 -3.98 25.70 -4.53
C LYS A 322 -3.51 24.68 -3.50
N GLU A 323 -2.18 24.57 -3.33
CA GLU A 323 -1.55 23.71 -2.31
C GLU A 323 -2.05 24.08 -0.91
N THR A 324 -2.49 23.08 -0.15
CA THR A 324 -2.97 23.20 1.23
C THR A 324 -2.05 22.53 2.23
N ALA A 325 -1.37 21.42 1.82
CA ALA A 325 -0.39 20.73 2.65
C ALA A 325 0.66 20.00 1.79
N THR A 326 1.78 19.69 2.43
CA THR A 326 2.90 18.90 1.86
C THR A 326 3.21 17.70 2.74
N THR A 327 2.17 17.13 3.34
CA THR A 327 2.20 15.84 4.03
C THR A 327 2.20 14.71 3.03
N TYR A 328 2.93 13.65 3.37
CA TYR A 328 3.01 12.41 2.62
C TYR A 328 3.21 11.27 3.61
N GLY A 329 2.66 10.12 3.35
CA GLY A 329 2.71 9.04 4.32
C GLY A 329 2.64 7.64 3.73
N ALA A 330 2.56 6.67 4.62
CA ALA A 330 2.50 5.26 4.28
C ALA A 330 1.34 4.93 3.34
N LEU A 331 0.14 5.50 3.59
CA LEU A 331 -1.04 5.28 2.73
C LEU A 331 -0.81 5.77 1.29
N ASP A 332 -0.12 6.91 1.09
CA ASP A 332 0.12 7.45 -0.25
C ASP A 332 0.93 6.48 -1.14
N ALA A 333 1.67 5.56 -0.52
CA ALA A 333 2.58 4.66 -1.22
C ALA A 333 1.89 3.69 -2.19
N PHE A 334 0.58 3.38 -2.03
CA PHE A 334 -0.19 2.52 -2.92
C PHE A 334 -0.23 3.04 -4.36
N TYR A 335 -0.20 4.39 -4.54
CA TYR A 335 -0.48 5.00 -5.82
C TYR A 335 0.58 4.69 -6.90
N ALA A 336 1.82 4.40 -6.50
CA ALA A 336 2.84 3.92 -7.44
C ALA A 336 2.44 2.57 -8.05
N GLY A 337 1.93 1.64 -7.24
CA GLY A 337 1.39 0.35 -7.69
C GLY A 337 0.20 0.50 -8.62
N LEU A 338 -0.74 1.39 -8.28
CA LEU A 338 -1.90 1.69 -9.12
C LEU A 338 -1.50 2.29 -10.46
N CYS A 339 -0.56 3.25 -10.50
CA CYS A 339 -0.02 3.81 -11.74
C CYS A 339 0.63 2.72 -12.62
N ALA A 340 1.44 1.84 -12.02
CA ALA A 340 2.04 0.71 -12.74
C ALA A 340 0.98 -0.22 -13.31
N TYR A 341 -0.03 -0.58 -12.51
CA TYR A 341 -1.14 -1.44 -12.94
C TYR A 341 -1.99 -0.80 -14.05
N ALA A 342 -2.11 0.53 -14.05
CA ALA A 342 -2.74 1.31 -15.12
C ALA A 342 -1.87 1.51 -16.36
N GLY A 343 -0.63 1.01 -16.38
CA GLY A 343 0.29 1.09 -17.52
C GLY A 343 1.19 2.33 -17.54
N ASP A 344 1.07 3.23 -16.53
CA ASP A 344 1.92 4.41 -16.40
C ASP A 344 3.17 4.13 -15.55
N THR A 345 4.08 3.36 -16.12
CA THR A 345 5.32 2.97 -15.43
C THR A 345 6.27 4.13 -15.17
N THR A 346 6.18 5.24 -15.91
CA THR A 346 7.02 6.42 -15.70
C THR A 346 6.64 7.15 -14.42
N THR A 347 5.36 7.47 -14.25
CA THR A 347 4.85 8.08 -13.00
C THR A 347 5.05 7.14 -11.82
N ALA A 348 4.73 5.85 -12.00
CA ALA A 348 4.91 4.82 -10.97
C ALA A 348 6.35 4.74 -10.42
N LYS A 349 7.35 4.73 -11.31
CA LYS A 349 8.77 4.71 -10.91
C LYS A 349 9.18 5.94 -10.11
N SER A 350 8.72 7.12 -10.52
CA SER A 350 9.05 8.37 -9.83
C SER A 350 8.42 8.45 -8.44
N ILE A 351 7.17 7.98 -8.28
CA ILE A 351 6.51 7.92 -6.97
C ILE A 351 7.16 6.84 -6.10
N GLN A 352 7.47 5.66 -6.66
CA GLN A 352 8.16 4.62 -5.89
C GLN A 352 9.55 5.02 -5.41
N GLN A 353 10.24 5.89 -6.13
CA GLN A 353 11.49 6.47 -5.66
C GLN A 353 11.27 7.30 -4.39
N ALA A 354 10.21 8.11 -4.33
CA ALA A 354 9.84 8.88 -3.14
C ALA A 354 9.39 7.96 -1.98
N ASN A 355 8.61 6.91 -2.26
CA ASN A 355 8.22 5.90 -1.27
C ASN A 355 9.44 5.23 -0.64
N TYR A 356 10.38 4.80 -1.48
CA TYR A 356 11.59 4.13 -0.98
C TYR A 356 12.55 5.09 -0.27
N TYR A 357 12.59 6.38 -0.68
CA TYR A 357 13.26 7.42 0.08
C TYR A 357 12.66 7.56 1.47
N MET A 358 11.33 7.67 1.61
CA MET A 358 10.66 7.73 2.91
C MET A 358 11.05 6.53 3.78
N TRP A 359 10.99 5.30 3.24
CA TRP A 359 11.37 4.09 3.97
C TRP A 359 12.81 4.15 4.48
N THR A 360 13.77 4.44 3.59
CA THR A 360 15.20 4.39 3.92
C THR A 360 15.67 5.57 4.76
N HIS A 361 15.04 6.74 4.62
CA HIS A 361 15.38 7.94 5.38
C HIS A 361 15.06 7.77 6.87
N PHE A 362 13.99 7.08 7.18
CA PHE A 362 13.55 6.83 8.57
C PHE A 362 13.88 5.41 9.07
N ASN A 363 14.48 4.54 8.26
CA ASN A 363 14.70 3.10 8.49
C ASN A 363 13.43 2.26 8.70
N LEU A 364 12.28 2.84 8.58
CA LEU A 364 10.92 2.32 8.53
C LEU A 364 10.01 3.53 8.30
N GLU A 365 9.07 3.44 7.39
CA GLU A 365 8.26 4.61 7.05
C GLU A 365 7.38 5.06 8.22
N PRO A 366 7.32 6.37 8.53
CA PRO A 366 6.33 6.91 9.45
C PRO A 366 4.96 6.95 8.79
N GLU A 367 3.88 7.00 9.58
CA GLU A 367 2.54 7.18 9.03
C GLU A 367 2.42 8.46 8.20
N GLU A 368 3.05 9.57 8.68
CA GLU A 368 3.07 10.84 7.95
C GLU A 368 4.33 11.66 8.24
N PHE A 369 4.84 12.32 7.21
CA PHE A 369 5.87 13.35 7.34
C PHE A 369 5.64 14.49 6.34
N ASN A 370 6.27 15.63 6.55
CA ASN A 370 6.28 16.73 5.61
C ASN A 370 7.50 16.59 4.69
N TYR A 371 7.27 16.27 3.41
CA TYR A 371 8.37 16.00 2.48
C TYR A 371 9.20 17.22 2.08
N LYS A 372 8.69 18.45 2.30
CA LYS A 372 9.47 19.69 2.06
C LYS A 372 10.39 20.05 3.20
N THR A 373 9.99 19.75 4.44
CA THR A 373 10.76 20.12 5.64
C THR A 373 11.49 18.95 6.28
N GLY A 374 11.13 17.71 5.93
CA GLY A 374 11.60 16.48 6.56
C GLY A 374 11.00 16.23 7.96
N ALA A 375 10.09 17.09 8.44
CA ALA A 375 9.50 16.94 9.76
C ALA A 375 8.53 15.75 9.81
N VAL A 376 8.74 14.82 10.75
CA VAL A 376 7.79 13.72 11.03
C VAL A 376 6.57 14.29 11.75
N ILE A 377 5.38 13.99 11.22
CA ILE A 377 4.09 14.45 11.74
C ILE A 377 3.49 13.35 12.61
N SER A 378 3.39 12.15 12.07
CA SER A 378 2.86 10.96 12.75
C SER A 378 3.93 9.87 12.75
N PRO A 379 4.68 9.70 13.87
CA PRO A 379 5.89 8.86 13.90
C PRO A 379 5.64 7.35 14.02
N TYR A 380 4.37 6.92 14.08
CA TYR A 380 4.02 5.52 14.24
C TYR A 380 4.06 4.75 12.92
N TYR A 381 4.13 3.42 13.01
CA TYR A 381 4.01 2.48 11.89
C TYR A 381 3.14 1.30 12.32
N ILE A 382 2.07 1.05 11.62
CA ILE A 382 1.08 0.05 12.00
C ILE A 382 1.10 -1.20 11.11
N LEU A 383 2.27 -1.66 10.71
CA LEU A 383 2.46 -2.83 9.84
C LEU A 383 1.92 -2.62 8.40
N ARG A 384 2.01 -1.41 7.88
CA ARG A 384 1.49 -0.96 6.59
C ARG A 384 1.99 -1.78 5.40
N PRO A 385 1.11 -2.13 4.42
CA PRO A 385 1.44 -2.91 3.23
C PRO A 385 1.77 -2.08 1.98
N GLU A 386 1.34 -0.81 1.88
CA GLU A 386 1.14 -0.08 0.63
C GLU A 386 2.43 0.11 -0.19
N ASN A 387 3.56 0.26 0.49
CA ASN A 387 4.87 0.34 -0.16
C ASN A 387 5.33 -1.03 -0.71
N LEU A 388 5.01 -2.13 0.00
CA LEU A 388 5.22 -3.50 -0.50
C LEU A 388 4.28 -3.83 -1.66
N GLU A 389 3.02 -3.40 -1.60
CA GLU A 389 2.06 -3.50 -2.70
C GLU A 389 2.61 -2.85 -3.97
N SER A 390 3.12 -1.63 -3.86
CA SER A 390 3.72 -0.92 -4.98
C SER A 390 4.94 -1.64 -5.55
N CYS A 391 5.81 -2.20 -4.71
CA CYS A 391 6.92 -3.03 -5.16
C CYS A 391 6.44 -4.29 -5.88
N PHE A 392 5.37 -4.94 -5.39
CA PHE A 392 4.77 -6.09 -6.04
C PHE A 392 4.28 -5.77 -7.45
N TYR A 393 3.45 -4.75 -7.63
CA TYR A 393 2.94 -4.38 -8.94
C TYR A 393 4.07 -3.95 -9.90
N LEU A 394 4.99 -3.11 -9.44
CA LEU A 394 6.12 -2.65 -10.24
C LEU A 394 7.01 -3.81 -10.69
N PHE A 395 7.35 -4.75 -9.79
CA PHE A 395 8.14 -5.92 -10.17
C PHE A 395 7.39 -6.80 -11.18
N ARG A 396 6.12 -7.13 -10.91
CA ARG A 396 5.32 -8.05 -11.73
C ARG A 396 5.06 -7.51 -13.15
N LEU A 397 5.02 -6.19 -13.32
CA LEU A 397 4.69 -5.53 -14.58
C LEU A 397 5.92 -5.04 -15.35
N THR A 398 7.08 -4.90 -14.70
CA THR A 398 8.29 -4.38 -15.36
C THR A 398 9.46 -5.36 -15.32
N GLU A 399 9.39 -6.43 -14.53
CA GLU A 399 10.46 -7.39 -14.26
C GLU A 399 11.76 -6.76 -13.74
N ASN A 400 11.70 -5.51 -13.26
CA ASN A 400 12.86 -4.79 -12.76
C ASN A 400 13.19 -5.24 -11.32
N GLU A 401 14.34 -5.90 -11.17
CA GLU A 401 14.82 -6.48 -9.91
C GLU A 401 15.06 -5.45 -8.79
N THR A 402 15.14 -4.15 -9.11
CA THR A 402 15.21 -3.08 -8.10
C THR A 402 14.10 -3.23 -7.06
N TYR A 403 12.89 -3.60 -7.51
CA TYR A 403 11.74 -3.74 -6.61
C TYR A 403 11.80 -5.01 -5.75
N LEU A 404 12.54 -6.03 -6.17
CA LEU A 404 12.87 -7.18 -5.30
C LEU A 404 13.80 -6.76 -4.16
N TRP A 405 14.81 -5.95 -4.45
CA TRP A 405 15.73 -5.43 -3.43
C TRP A 405 15.05 -4.47 -2.46
N GLN A 406 14.17 -3.60 -2.96
CA GLN A 406 13.34 -2.73 -2.12
C GLN A 406 12.41 -3.56 -1.23
N GLY A 407 11.67 -4.49 -1.81
CA GLY A 407 10.78 -5.39 -1.05
C GLY A 407 11.52 -6.23 -0.01
N LYS A 408 12.71 -6.77 -0.36
CA LYS A 408 13.55 -7.50 0.60
C LYS A 408 13.94 -6.63 1.79
N ARG A 409 14.37 -5.39 1.55
CA ARG A 409 14.74 -4.45 2.60
C ARG A 409 13.55 -4.20 3.52
N MET A 410 12.37 -3.90 2.98
CA MET A 410 11.16 -3.65 3.75
C MET A 410 10.73 -4.85 4.58
N VAL A 411 10.71 -6.05 3.97
CA VAL A 411 10.38 -7.29 4.69
C VAL A 411 11.37 -7.55 5.83
N ASP A 412 12.68 -7.39 5.58
CA ASP A 412 13.69 -7.60 6.61
C ASP A 412 13.53 -6.61 7.78
N ASP A 413 13.25 -5.35 7.48
CA ASP A 413 13.05 -4.31 8.51
C ASP A 413 11.78 -4.59 9.34
N ILE A 414 10.65 -4.92 8.71
CA ILE A 414 9.39 -5.29 9.40
C ILE A 414 9.63 -6.49 10.32
N LEU A 415 10.19 -7.57 9.77
CA LEU A 415 10.40 -8.81 10.53
C LEU A 415 11.44 -8.67 11.64
N THR A 416 12.32 -7.66 11.57
CA THR A 416 13.33 -7.38 12.60
C THR A 416 12.75 -6.48 13.70
N HIS A 417 12.15 -5.35 13.32
CA HIS A 417 11.78 -4.32 14.28
C HIS A 417 10.40 -4.52 14.90
N CYS A 418 9.48 -5.14 14.17
CA CYS A 418 8.11 -5.34 14.65
C CYS A 418 7.89 -6.67 15.38
N LYS A 419 8.80 -7.65 15.26
CA LYS A 419 8.67 -8.97 15.89
C LYS A 419 8.78 -8.91 17.42
N ASN A 420 7.94 -9.72 18.12
CA ASN A 420 8.12 -10.06 19.52
C ASN A 420 7.96 -11.57 19.74
N ASP A 421 7.92 -12.03 21.00
CA ASP A 421 7.84 -13.45 21.35
C ASP A 421 6.53 -14.11 20.89
N VAL A 422 5.47 -13.33 20.71
CA VAL A 422 4.11 -13.82 20.45
C VAL A 422 3.70 -13.62 18.99
N GLY A 423 4.20 -12.57 18.33
CA GLY A 423 3.82 -12.25 16.97
C GLY A 423 4.55 -11.02 16.45
N TYR A 424 3.80 -10.07 15.90
CA TYR A 424 4.30 -8.79 15.42
C TYR A 424 3.53 -7.64 16.07
N THR A 425 4.16 -6.50 16.19
CA THR A 425 3.56 -5.31 16.82
C THR A 425 3.67 -4.13 15.89
N SER A 426 2.67 -3.28 15.89
CA SER A 426 2.82 -1.91 15.42
C SER A 426 3.87 -1.18 16.24
N LEU A 427 4.46 -0.12 15.68
CA LEU A 427 5.42 0.74 16.36
C LEU A 427 4.77 2.08 16.69
N LYS A 428 5.02 2.60 17.87
CA LYS A 428 4.61 3.95 18.28
C LYS A 428 5.50 5.02 17.66
N ASN A 429 6.76 4.67 17.42
CA ASN A 429 7.74 5.59 16.86
C ASN A 429 8.80 4.82 16.07
N VAL A 430 8.92 5.13 14.77
CA VAL A 430 9.87 4.48 13.85
C VAL A 430 11.33 4.79 14.18
N ALA A 431 11.63 5.91 14.84
CA ALA A 431 13.00 6.27 15.21
C ALA A 431 13.50 5.51 16.45
N THR A 432 12.60 5.10 17.34
CA THR A 432 12.95 4.40 18.60
C THR A 432 12.58 2.93 18.58
N TYR A 433 11.78 2.50 17.61
CA TYR A 433 11.16 1.16 17.53
C TYR A 433 10.35 0.79 18.77
N GLU A 434 9.82 1.79 19.50
CA GLU A 434 8.90 1.57 20.62
C GLU A 434 7.64 0.88 20.11
N LYS A 435 7.34 -0.29 20.67
CA LYS A 435 6.22 -1.14 20.25
C LYS A 435 4.91 -0.70 20.85
N THR A 436 3.80 -0.91 20.09
CA THR A 436 2.44 -0.76 20.60
C THR A 436 1.78 -2.12 20.78
N ASN A 437 0.70 -2.17 21.54
CA ASN A 437 -0.01 -3.42 21.83
C ASN A 437 -1.08 -3.71 20.76
N ALA A 438 -0.66 -3.73 19.47
CA ALA A 438 -1.53 -3.97 18.34
C ALA A 438 -0.83 -4.81 17.27
N MET A 439 -1.54 -5.80 16.74
CA MET A 439 -1.23 -6.54 15.54
C MET A 439 -2.50 -6.54 14.69
N GLU A 440 -2.50 -5.66 13.70
CA GLU A 440 -3.66 -5.43 12.86
C GLU A 440 -3.97 -6.65 11.97
N SER A 441 -5.24 -6.93 11.68
CA SER A 441 -5.65 -8.09 10.88
C SER A 441 -5.08 -8.05 9.46
N PHE A 442 -4.95 -6.85 8.87
CA PHE A 442 -4.35 -6.66 7.55
C PHE A 442 -2.85 -7.01 7.50
N PHE A 443 -2.19 -7.18 8.63
CA PHE A 443 -0.83 -7.76 8.61
C PHE A 443 -0.82 -9.14 7.94
N PHE A 444 -1.84 -9.96 8.22
CA PHE A 444 -2.07 -11.21 7.49
C PHE A 444 -2.66 -10.96 6.11
N GLY A 445 -3.74 -10.18 6.05
CA GLY A 445 -4.50 -9.93 4.82
C GLY A 445 -3.67 -9.33 3.69
N GLU A 446 -2.76 -8.42 4.02
CA GLU A 446 -2.04 -7.62 3.05
C GLU A 446 -0.52 -7.73 3.18
N THR A 447 0.06 -7.29 4.32
CA THR A 447 1.50 -7.11 4.46
C THR A 447 2.26 -8.39 4.22
N LEU A 448 1.87 -9.50 4.86
CA LEU A 448 2.48 -10.82 4.64
C LEU A 448 2.18 -11.38 3.24
N LYS A 449 1.00 -11.08 2.69
CA LYS A 449 0.61 -11.50 1.34
C LYS A 449 1.48 -10.82 0.29
N TYR A 450 1.59 -9.49 0.29
CA TYR A 450 2.47 -8.77 -0.64
C TYR A 450 3.93 -9.13 -0.43
N ALA A 451 4.39 -9.22 0.83
CA ALA A 451 5.74 -9.67 1.15
C ALA A 451 6.09 -11.05 0.55
N TYR A 452 5.12 -11.95 0.47
CA TYR A 452 5.29 -13.26 -0.18
C TYR A 452 5.21 -13.15 -1.70
N LEU A 453 4.19 -12.48 -2.23
CA LEU A 453 3.90 -12.41 -3.67
C LEU A 453 4.98 -11.69 -4.49
N ILE A 454 5.74 -10.77 -3.89
CA ILE A 454 6.89 -10.12 -4.53
C ILE A 454 7.91 -11.18 -4.98
N PHE A 455 8.18 -12.20 -4.17
CA PHE A 455 9.21 -13.21 -4.41
C PHE A 455 8.65 -14.51 -4.97
N ALA A 456 7.36 -14.77 -4.81
CA ALA A 456 6.70 -15.99 -5.27
C ALA A 456 6.61 -16.05 -6.82
N PRO A 457 6.58 -17.26 -7.40
CA PRO A 457 6.34 -17.41 -8.83
C PRO A 457 5.02 -16.75 -9.27
N PRO A 458 4.96 -16.14 -10.47
CA PRO A 458 3.72 -15.53 -10.99
C PRO A 458 2.51 -16.47 -11.03
N SER A 459 2.74 -17.78 -11.09
CA SER A 459 1.69 -18.81 -11.09
C SER A 459 0.92 -18.91 -9.76
N VAL A 460 1.46 -18.40 -8.65
CA VAL A 460 0.76 -18.35 -7.35
C VAL A 460 -0.44 -17.40 -7.42
N LEU A 461 -0.25 -16.25 -8.06
CA LEU A 461 -1.31 -15.27 -8.33
C LEU A 461 -1.09 -14.66 -9.72
N ASN A 462 -1.97 -14.95 -10.66
CA ASN A 462 -1.91 -14.43 -12.03
C ASN A 462 -2.75 -13.16 -12.14
N LEU A 463 -2.11 -12.01 -12.40
CA LEU A 463 -2.77 -10.70 -12.57
C LEU A 463 -3.63 -10.58 -13.84
N ASP A 464 -3.52 -11.53 -14.79
CA ASP A 464 -4.43 -11.60 -15.95
C ASP A 464 -5.75 -12.31 -15.59
N LYS A 465 -5.79 -12.99 -14.45
CA LYS A 465 -6.96 -13.74 -13.97
C LYS A 465 -7.62 -13.10 -12.75
N TYR A 466 -6.83 -12.50 -11.89
CA TYR A 466 -7.27 -11.96 -10.60
C TYR A 466 -7.02 -10.46 -10.49
N VAL A 467 -7.92 -9.77 -9.83
CA VAL A 467 -7.76 -8.39 -9.36
C VAL A 467 -7.73 -8.42 -7.84
N LEU A 468 -6.70 -7.83 -7.23
CA LEU A 468 -6.61 -7.68 -5.77
C LEU A 468 -7.50 -6.51 -5.32
N THR A 469 -8.31 -6.71 -4.28
CA THR A 469 -9.07 -5.64 -3.61
C THR A 469 -8.12 -4.70 -2.86
N THR A 470 -8.65 -3.66 -2.21
CA THR A 470 -7.83 -2.77 -1.38
C THR A 470 -7.23 -3.49 -0.18
N GLU A 471 -7.88 -4.56 0.34
CA GLU A 471 -7.35 -5.43 1.41
C GLU A 471 -6.61 -6.66 0.85
N ALA A 472 -6.15 -6.55 -0.42
CA ALA A 472 -5.41 -7.58 -1.14
C ALA A 472 -6.11 -8.93 -1.32
N HIS A 473 -7.43 -9.02 -1.16
CA HIS A 473 -8.18 -10.24 -1.46
C HIS A 473 -8.29 -10.46 -2.98
N PRO A 474 -7.84 -11.61 -3.55
CA PRO A 474 -7.88 -11.86 -4.98
C PRO A 474 -9.28 -12.25 -5.49
N PHE A 475 -9.89 -11.41 -6.30
CA PHE A 475 -11.13 -11.71 -7.01
C PHE A 475 -10.85 -12.19 -8.44
N GLU A 476 -11.43 -13.33 -8.84
CA GLU A 476 -11.38 -13.77 -10.22
C GLU A 476 -12.19 -12.81 -11.12
N MET A 477 -11.60 -12.39 -12.25
CA MET A 477 -12.24 -11.45 -13.18
C MET A 477 -13.57 -12.01 -13.70
N VAL A 478 -14.59 -11.15 -13.77
CA VAL A 478 -15.93 -11.54 -14.21
C VAL A 478 -15.96 -11.63 -15.74
N LYS A 479 -16.30 -12.82 -16.27
CA LYS A 479 -16.29 -13.11 -17.72
C LYS A 479 -17.44 -12.50 -18.51
N HIS A 480 -18.47 -11.94 -17.85
CA HIS A 480 -19.66 -11.36 -18.47
C HIS A 480 -20.03 -10.03 -17.83
N ASN A 481 -20.38 -9.03 -18.64
CA ASN A 481 -20.87 -7.74 -18.16
C ASN A 481 -22.14 -7.95 -17.30
N LEU A 482 -22.10 -7.52 -16.06
CA LEU A 482 -23.25 -7.38 -15.16
C LEU A 482 -24.07 -6.15 -15.61
N LYS A 483 -24.84 -6.27 -16.72
CA LYS A 483 -25.74 -5.20 -17.16
C LYS A 483 -27.10 -5.33 -16.53
#